data_e3f99301510a4daefed100223da0e0d6
#
_entry.id   e3f99301510a4daefed100223da0e0d6
#
_cell.length_a   1.000
_cell.length_b   1.000
_cell.length_c   1.000
_cell.angle_alpha   90.00
_cell.angle_beta   90.00
_cell.angle_gamma   90.00
#
_symmetry.space_group_name_H-M   'P 1'
#
loop_
_entity.id
_entity.type
_entity.pdbx_description
1 polymer ?
#
loop_
_entity_poly.entity_id
_entity_poly.type
_entity_poly.pdbx_seq_one_letter_code
_entity_poly.pdbx_strand_id
1 'polypeptide(L)'
;MSNTFLPGNLVQARGRTWVVQSGSEDDWLKLRPIGGADDEITELMPQLEREPVELAQFPLPDPTKFGTLYSSAELLYDALRFQLRSGAGPFRSFGSIAVEPRSYQLVPLLMAMRQKTVRLLIADDVGIGKTIEAGLIVREMLDRGEITKFAVLCPPHLVEQWVSELSDRFNIEATALTGSSAQRLERQVPHGHTLSDTFPVLVVSLDYIKSDKHRDYFYAMNFDLIVVDEAHTCVKAGSRDKQLRFDLLHKLASDAFRHMILLTATPHSGNEDGFYSLLSLLDEKFLGLKGREVKSDDPLRQDLAKHFVQRRRKDIEEWKVSGADRMTGFPTRMTTELNYRLTARWDQFFADVQEYCQKVIDRDGKKNQLIWYSVLALFRCVSSSPAAAVQALNNRLKNQEGDSVEEEDFIINDLDNVDEGTDSDVEPALWFDESAELNTLLAEARTLAGSKNDPKIRLLAKHVKELLAEGFNPVIFCRFVATAQYVYDALKEELKKEDDVAIGCVTGELVPGEREERVNDLGEKEKRVLVATDCLSEGINLQDLFTAVVHYDLAWSP
;
A
#
# COMPACT_ATOMS: atom_id res chain seq x y z
N MET A 1 -21.95 36.72 -18.34
CA MET A 1 -21.59 36.66 -19.77
C MET A 1 -20.87 35.35 -19.95
N SER A 2 -21.26 34.52 -20.92
CA SER A 2 -20.57 33.25 -21.15
C SER A 2 -19.21 33.56 -21.78
N ASN A 3 -18.14 33.09 -21.19
CA ASN A 3 -16.80 33.16 -21.76
C ASN A 3 -16.83 32.63 -23.20
N THR A 4 -16.44 33.45 -24.14
CA THR A 4 -16.41 33.13 -25.58
C THR A 4 -15.25 32.17 -25.88
N PHE A 5 -14.13 32.29 -25.14
CA PHE A 5 -12.93 31.48 -25.31
C PHE A 5 -12.65 30.66 -24.05
N LEU A 6 -12.97 29.39 -24.10
CA LEU A 6 -12.74 28.46 -22.98
C LEU A 6 -11.35 27.80 -23.08
N PRO A 7 -10.68 27.49 -21.97
CA PRO A 7 -9.47 26.67 -22.00
C PRO A 7 -9.69 25.39 -22.79
N GLY A 8 -8.76 25.08 -23.71
CA GLY A 8 -8.87 23.95 -24.63
C GLY A 8 -9.51 24.31 -25.99
N ASN A 9 -10.11 25.46 -26.12
CA ASN A 9 -10.56 25.91 -27.43
C ASN A 9 -9.37 26.20 -28.35
N LEU A 10 -9.57 25.94 -29.64
CA LEU A 10 -8.68 26.44 -30.69
C LEU A 10 -9.12 27.79 -31.13
N VAL A 11 -8.17 28.71 -31.30
CA VAL A 11 -8.39 30.06 -31.84
C VAL A 11 -7.41 30.35 -32.95
N GLN A 12 -7.89 31.08 -33.95
CA GLN A 12 -7.06 31.65 -34.99
C GLN A 12 -6.70 33.08 -34.59
N ALA A 13 -5.41 33.36 -34.49
CA ALA A 13 -4.89 34.68 -34.18
C ALA A 13 -3.51 34.87 -34.83
N ARG A 14 -3.20 36.05 -35.34
CA ARG A 14 -1.90 36.42 -35.97
C ARG A 14 -1.46 35.43 -37.04
N GLY A 15 -2.38 34.90 -37.82
CA GLY A 15 -2.09 33.93 -38.88
C GLY A 15 -1.70 32.53 -38.43
N ARG A 16 -1.86 32.22 -37.14
CA ARG A 16 -1.59 30.88 -36.54
C ARG A 16 -2.79 30.37 -35.78
N THR A 17 -2.84 29.06 -35.61
CA THR A 17 -3.81 28.39 -34.72
C THR A 17 -3.18 28.17 -33.35
N TRP A 18 -3.91 28.52 -32.31
CA TRP A 18 -3.49 28.49 -30.92
C TRP A 18 -4.46 27.71 -30.07
N VAL A 19 -3.99 27.20 -28.96
CA VAL A 19 -4.80 26.58 -27.91
C VAL A 19 -4.92 27.53 -26.74
N VAL A 20 -6.14 27.83 -26.32
CA VAL A 20 -6.41 28.67 -25.16
C VAL A 20 -6.00 27.90 -23.89
N GLN A 21 -5.12 28.50 -23.09
CA GLN A 21 -4.60 27.91 -21.85
C GLN A 21 -5.48 28.27 -20.64
N SER A 22 -5.34 27.52 -19.58
CA SER A 22 -5.95 27.84 -18.28
C SER A 22 -5.46 29.18 -17.75
N GLY A 23 -6.34 29.93 -17.09
CA GLY A 23 -6.06 31.31 -16.64
C GLY A 23 -6.33 32.37 -17.68
N SER A 24 -6.90 32.03 -18.86
CA SER A 24 -7.41 32.98 -19.82
C SER A 24 -8.75 33.56 -19.38
N GLU A 25 -8.97 34.84 -19.65
CA GLU A 25 -10.22 35.56 -19.49
C GLU A 25 -10.66 36.12 -20.87
N ASP A 26 -11.92 36.55 -21.02
CA ASP A 26 -12.41 37.05 -22.32
C ASP A 26 -11.60 38.24 -22.87
N ASP A 27 -11.06 39.06 -21.99
CA ASP A 27 -10.27 40.25 -22.34
C ASP A 27 -8.77 39.97 -22.47
N TRP A 28 -8.33 38.77 -22.02
CA TRP A 28 -6.93 38.42 -21.96
C TRP A 28 -6.73 36.90 -22.11
N LEU A 29 -6.18 36.50 -23.25
CA LEU A 29 -5.97 35.11 -23.59
C LEU A 29 -4.52 34.72 -23.44
N LYS A 30 -4.27 33.63 -22.71
CA LYS A 30 -3.00 32.92 -22.68
C LYS A 30 -3.03 31.81 -23.73
N LEU A 31 -2.20 31.93 -24.75
CA LEU A 31 -2.26 31.08 -25.93
C LEU A 31 -0.96 30.32 -26.15
N ARG A 32 -1.09 29.03 -26.49
CA ARG A 32 0.00 28.15 -26.89
C ARG A 32 -0.17 27.78 -28.36
N PRO A 33 0.89 27.90 -29.21
CA PRO A 33 0.78 27.54 -30.62
C PRO A 33 0.63 26.01 -30.78
N ILE A 34 -0.14 25.57 -31.75
CA ILE A 34 -0.19 24.16 -32.14
C ILE A 34 1.18 23.74 -32.67
N GLY A 35 1.74 22.67 -32.07
CA GLY A 35 3.05 22.15 -32.45
C GLY A 35 4.24 23.00 -32.00
N GLY A 36 4.01 24.03 -31.17
CA GLY A 36 5.05 24.84 -30.56
C GLY A 36 5.48 24.36 -29.19
N ALA A 37 6.65 24.79 -28.73
CA ALA A 37 7.17 24.52 -27.41
C ALA A 37 6.47 25.37 -26.34
N ASP A 38 6.60 24.96 -25.05
CA ASP A 38 5.95 25.69 -23.95
C ASP A 38 6.52 27.09 -23.69
N ASP A 39 7.73 27.36 -24.15
CA ASP A 39 8.35 28.70 -24.15
C ASP A 39 7.75 29.66 -25.17
N GLU A 40 6.99 29.16 -26.14
CA GLU A 40 6.25 29.99 -27.12
C GLU A 40 4.86 30.41 -26.61
N ILE A 41 4.50 30.16 -25.38
CA ILE A 41 3.23 30.62 -24.78
C ILE A 41 3.23 32.15 -24.82
N THR A 42 2.17 32.71 -25.39
CA THR A 42 2.01 34.16 -25.55
C THR A 42 0.72 34.64 -24.94
N GLU A 43 0.70 35.87 -24.52
CA GLU A 43 -0.48 36.55 -23.99
C GLU A 43 -1.03 37.51 -25.02
N LEU A 44 -2.33 37.49 -25.20
CA LEU A 44 -3.01 38.24 -26.24
C LEU A 44 -4.28 38.89 -25.71
N MET A 45 -4.48 40.16 -26.04
CA MET A 45 -5.72 40.88 -25.79
C MET A 45 -6.54 40.92 -27.07
N PRO A 46 -7.65 40.16 -27.19
CA PRO A 46 -8.42 40.10 -28.45
C PRO A 46 -8.87 41.44 -28.98
N GLN A 47 -9.14 42.39 -28.09
CA GLN A 47 -9.61 43.74 -28.43
C GLN A 47 -8.54 44.63 -29.06
N LEU A 48 -7.26 44.29 -28.88
CA LEU A 48 -6.12 45.06 -29.40
C LEU A 48 -5.54 44.47 -30.69
N GLU A 49 -6.04 43.32 -31.13
CA GLU A 49 -5.56 42.67 -32.33
C GLU A 49 -6.14 43.33 -33.59
N ARG A 50 -5.32 43.39 -34.65
CA ARG A 50 -5.75 43.94 -35.93
C ARG A 50 -6.81 43.09 -36.62
N GLU A 51 -6.70 41.80 -36.47
CA GLU A 51 -7.64 40.79 -36.97
C GLU A 51 -8.42 40.20 -35.80
N PRO A 52 -9.72 39.96 -35.95
CA PRO A 52 -10.50 39.37 -34.88
C PRO A 52 -9.97 37.99 -34.53
N VAL A 53 -9.92 37.71 -33.22
CA VAL A 53 -9.63 36.35 -32.74
C VAL A 53 -10.89 35.53 -32.95
N GLU A 54 -10.80 34.47 -33.74
CA GLU A 54 -11.93 33.60 -34.05
C GLU A 54 -11.72 32.18 -33.51
N LEU A 55 -12.81 31.53 -33.13
CA LEU A 55 -12.76 30.11 -32.78
C LEU A 55 -12.38 29.29 -34.02
N ALA A 56 -11.33 28.50 -33.89
CA ALA A 56 -10.89 27.57 -34.91
C ALA A 56 -11.36 26.15 -34.60
N GLN A 57 -11.53 25.34 -35.61
CA GLN A 57 -11.77 23.91 -35.49
C GLN A 57 -10.57 23.15 -36.04
N PHE A 58 -10.22 22.05 -35.40
CA PHE A 58 -9.21 21.16 -35.95
C PHE A 58 -9.76 20.51 -37.22
N PRO A 59 -9.12 20.73 -38.39
CA PRO A 59 -9.63 20.16 -39.62
C PRO A 59 -9.57 18.64 -39.58
N LEU A 60 -10.64 17.99 -39.99
CA LEU A 60 -10.63 16.55 -40.20
C LEU A 60 -9.59 16.18 -41.27
N PRO A 61 -8.86 15.05 -41.11
CA PRO A 61 -7.96 14.57 -42.14
C PRO A 61 -8.69 14.43 -43.49
N ASP A 62 -8.10 14.93 -44.55
CA ASP A 62 -8.64 14.80 -45.89
C ASP A 62 -8.36 13.40 -46.44
N PRO A 63 -9.37 12.53 -46.56
CA PRO A 63 -9.18 11.13 -46.95
C PRO A 63 -8.66 10.97 -48.39
N THR A 64 -8.70 12.04 -49.20
CA THR A 64 -8.19 12.02 -50.56
C THR A 64 -6.68 12.26 -50.65
N LYS A 65 -6.08 12.84 -49.62
CA LYS A 65 -4.63 13.14 -49.56
C LYS A 65 -3.81 12.03 -48.95
N PHE A 66 -4.41 11.17 -48.13
CA PHE A 66 -3.75 10.10 -47.39
C PHE A 66 -4.38 8.77 -47.80
N GLY A 67 -3.87 8.13 -48.83
CA GLY A 67 -4.42 6.92 -49.45
C GLY A 67 -4.38 5.65 -48.58
N THR A 68 -4.55 5.74 -47.28
CA THR A 68 -4.50 4.59 -46.36
C THR A 68 -5.68 4.62 -45.39
N LEU A 69 -5.81 3.64 -44.57
CA LEU A 69 -6.93 3.29 -43.74
C LEU A 69 -7.53 4.50 -42.97
N TYR A 70 -8.83 4.72 -43.13
CA TYR A 70 -9.63 5.71 -42.40
C TYR A 70 -9.44 5.63 -40.88
N SER A 71 -9.34 4.41 -40.35
CA SER A 71 -9.05 4.16 -38.93
C SER A 71 -7.73 4.75 -38.42
N SER A 72 -6.70 4.79 -39.27
CA SER A 72 -5.41 5.42 -38.91
C SER A 72 -5.51 6.93 -38.84
N ALA A 73 -6.31 7.55 -39.72
CA ALA A 73 -6.56 8.97 -39.72
C ALA A 73 -7.43 9.40 -38.52
N GLU A 74 -8.41 8.60 -38.17
CA GLU A 74 -9.27 8.79 -37.01
C GLU A 74 -8.45 8.65 -35.70
N LEU A 75 -7.62 7.63 -35.61
CA LEU A 75 -6.73 7.44 -34.46
C LEU A 75 -5.74 8.62 -34.30
N LEU A 76 -5.13 9.08 -35.41
CA LEU A 76 -4.25 10.25 -35.38
C LEU A 76 -4.98 11.52 -34.95
N TYR A 77 -6.20 11.73 -35.46
CA TYR A 77 -7.03 12.85 -35.09
C TYR A 77 -7.36 12.84 -33.58
N ASP A 78 -7.77 11.68 -33.06
CA ASP A 78 -8.10 11.54 -31.65
C ASP A 78 -6.83 11.69 -30.78
N ALA A 79 -5.70 11.12 -31.16
CA ALA A 79 -4.44 11.27 -30.44
C ALA A 79 -3.99 12.75 -30.36
N LEU A 80 -4.06 13.49 -31.48
CA LEU A 80 -3.75 14.91 -31.50
C LEU A 80 -4.74 15.73 -30.66
N ARG A 81 -6.01 15.38 -30.70
CA ARG A 81 -7.04 16.03 -29.90
C ARG A 81 -6.82 15.82 -28.40
N PHE A 82 -6.40 14.60 -27.98
CA PHE A 82 -6.02 14.33 -26.60
C PHE A 82 -4.77 15.11 -26.18
N GLN A 83 -3.75 15.14 -27.01
CA GLN A 83 -2.52 15.89 -26.75
C GLN A 83 -2.78 17.40 -26.60
N LEU A 84 -3.64 17.97 -27.42
CA LEU A 84 -4.02 19.36 -27.32
C LEU A 84 -4.83 19.66 -26.05
N ARG A 85 -5.74 18.76 -25.67
CA ARG A 85 -6.52 18.91 -24.45
C ARG A 85 -5.66 18.79 -23.20
N SER A 86 -4.67 17.90 -23.16
CA SER A 86 -3.78 17.76 -22.03
C SER A 86 -2.97 19.03 -21.74
N GLY A 87 -2.66 19.82 -22.78
CA GLY A 87 -1.96 21.10 -22.63
C GLY A 87 -2.84 22.29 -22.24
N ALA A 88 -4.16 22.19 -22.35
CA ALA A 88 -5.09 23.30 -22.16
C ALA A 88 -6.02 23.15 -20.93
N GLY A 89 -6.16 21.94 -20.39
CA GLY A 89 -6.97 21.68 -19.21
C GLY A 89 -6.28 22.10 -17.91
N PRO A 90 -6.99 22.04 -16.76
CA PRO A 90 -6.42 22.30 -15.45
C PRO A 90 -5.33 21.28 -15.07
N PHE A 91 -5.32 20.10 -15.69
CA PHE A 91 -4.35 19.03 -15.50
C PHE A 91 -3.77 18.58 -16.83
N ARG A 92 -2.44 18.45 -16.88
CA ARG A 92 -1.69 17.96 -18.05
C ARG A 92 -1.65 16.44 -18.11
N SER A 93 -1.64 15.81 -16.95
CA SER A 93 -1.45 14.36 -16.78
C SER A 93 -2.53 13.50 -17.41
N PHE A 94 -3.75 13.99 -17.59
CA PHE A 94 -4.89 13.18 -18.05
C PHE A 94 -4.73 12.58 -19.45
N GLY A 95 -3.85 13.13 -20.27
CA GLY A 95 -3.49 12.56 -21.57
C GLY A 95 -2.44 11.44 -21.49
N SER A 96 -1.79 11.30 -20.36
CA SER A 96 -0.63 10.40 -20.16
C SER A 96 -0.90 9.24 -19.20
N ILE A 97 -2.10 9.17 -18.61
CA ILE A 97 -2.48 8.12 -17.65
C ILE A 97 -3.41 7.09 -18.29
N ALA A 98 -3.25 5.82 -17.89
CA ALA A 98 -4.09 4.69 -18.31
C ALA A 98 -5.17 4.32 -17.26
N VAL A 99 -5.38 5.18 -16.26
CA VAL A 99 -6.40 5.00 -15.22
C VAL A 99 -7.44 6.11 -15.33
N GLU A 100 -8.71 5.78 -15.09
CA GLU A 100 -9.79 6.75 -14.96
C GLU A 100 -9.91 7.20 -13.49
N PRO A 101 -9.41 8.41 -13.14
CA PRO A 101 -9.44 8.85 -11.75
C PRO A 101 -10.87 9.15 -11.31
N ARG A 102 -11.20 8.73 -10.10
CA ARG A 102 -12.46 9.11 -9.46
C ARG A 102 -12.38 10.56 -8.99
N SER A 103 -13.51 11.25 -8.98
CA SER A 103 -13.56 12.68 -8.62
C SER A 103 -12.92 13.00 -7.26
N TYR A 104 -13.12 12.14 -6.26
CA TYR A 104 -12.50 12.31 -4.95
C TYR A 104 -10.98 12.15 -4.98
N GLN A 105 -10.41 11.33 -5.87
CA GLN A 105 -8.96 11.14 -6.01
C GLN A 105 -8.25 12.37 -6.58
N LEU A 106 -9.01 13.31 -7.17
CA LEU A 106 -8.46 14.57 -7.64
C LEU A 106 -8.25 15.60 -6.52
N VAL A 107 -8.82 15.39 -5.33
CA VAL A 107 -8.68 16.33 -4.22
C VAL A 107 -7.24 16.50 -3.77
N PRO A 108 -6.44 15.44 -3.51
CA PRO A 108 -5.03 15.58 -3.18
C PRO A 108 -4.22 16.25 -4.29
N LEU A 109 -4.54 15.96 -5.57
CA LEU A 109 -3.91 16.61 -6.71
C LEU A 109 -4.17 18.13 -6.69
N LEU A 110 -5.43 18.55 -6.49
CA LEU A 110 -5.78 19.96 -6.37
C LEU A 110 -5.09 20.66 -5.20
N MET A 111 -4.94 19.96 -4.07
CA MET A 111 -4.21 20.48 -2.90
C MET A 111 -2.72 20.63 -3.19
N ALA A 112 -2.11 19.64 -3.85
CA ALA A 112 -0.71 19.69 -4.24
C ALA A 112 -0.43 20.88 -5.19
N MET A 113 -1.27 21.07 -6.21
CA MET A 113 -1.11 22.15 -7.19
C MET A 113 -1.29 23.58 -6.62
N ARG A 114 -1.82 23.70 -5.40
CA ARG A 114 -1.91 24.99 -4.68
C ARG A 114 -0.69 25.31 -3.81
N GLN A 115 0.22 24.34 -3.65
CA GLN A 115 1.42 24.50 -2.82
C GLN A 115 2.63 24.83 -3.72
N LYS A 116 3.47 25.74 -3.27
CA LYS A 116 4.75 26.05 -3.95
C LYS A 116 5.74 24.88 -3.81
N THR A 117 5.82 24.30 -2.62
CA THR A 117 6.53 23.05 -2.35
C THR A 117 5.48 22.06 -1.83
N VAL A 118 5.27 20.97 -2.56
CA VAL A 118 4.27 19.98 -2.19
C VAL A 118 4.71 19.25 -0.92
N ARG A 119 3.93 19.39 0.14
CA ARG A 119 4.09 18.70 1.42
C ARG A 119 2.72 18.17 1.82
N LEU A 120 2.48 16.89 1.62
CA LEU A 120 1.13 16.33 1.75
C LEU A 120 1.17 14.98 2.48
N LEU A 121 0.28 14.81 3.45
CA LEU A 121 -0.04 13.53 4.07
C LEU A 121 -1.41 13.07 3.57
N ILE A 122 -1.45 11.95 2.87
CA ILE A 122 -2.66 11.30 2.39
C ILE A 122 -2.91 10.09 3.28
N ALA A 123 -3.93 10.20 4.13
CA ALA A 123 -4.25 9.24 5.18
C ALA A 123 -5.62 8.58 4.99
N ASP A 124 -5.95 8.28 3.75
CA ASP A 124 -7.22 7.68 3.35
C ASP A 124 -7.29 6.19 3.72
N ASP A 125 -8.51 5.70 3.97
CA ASP A 125 -8.74 4.28 4.25
C ASP A 125 -8.18 3.37 3.15
N VAL A 126 -7.91 2.11 3.52
CA VAL A 126 -7.48 1.07 2.57
C VAL A 126 -8.50 0.91 1.44
N GLY A 127 -8.01 0.84 0.19
CA GLY A 127 -8.83 0.64 -1.01
C GLY A 127 -9.50 1.89 -1.57
N ILE A 128 -9.20 3.09 -1.05
CA ILE A 128 -9.63 4.37 -1.66
C ILE A 128 -8.78 4.70 -2.87
N GLY A 129 -7.50 4.26 -2.88
CA GLY A 129 -6.59 4.42 -3.99
C GLY A 129 -5.49 5.44 -3.75
N LYS A 130 -4.85 5.43 -2.56
CA LYS A 130 -3.72 6.31 -2.21
C LYS A 130 -2.59 6.31 -3.25
N THR A 131 -2.25 5.12 -3.78
CA THR A 131 -1.25 4.97 -4.86
C THR A 131 -1.65 5.73 -6.11
N ILE A 132 -2.95 5.68 -6.48
CA ILE A 132 -3.49 6.45 -7.62
C ILE A 132 -3.37 7.95 -7.37
N GLU A 133 -3.71 8.40 -6.16
CA GLU A 133 -3.63 9.81 -5.79
C GLU A 133 -2.20 10.34 -5.84
N ALA A 134 -1.24 9.58 -5.30
CA ALA A 134 0.18 9.92 -5.39
C ALA A 134 0.67 9.91 -6.85
N GLY A 135 0.32 8.88 -7.62
CA GLY A 135 0.68 8.76 -9.02
C GLY A 135 0.15 9.91 -9.88
N LEU A 136 -1.09 10.38 -9.62
CA LEU A 136 -1.67 11.56 -10.29
C LEU A 136 -0.85 12.81 -10.00
N ILE A 137 -0.43 13.04 -8.75
CA ILE A 137 0.38 14.20 -8.37
C ILE A 137 1.75 14.12 -9.04
N VAL A 138 2.41 12.96 -8.95
CA VAL A 138 3.74 12.74 -9.53
C VAL A 138 3.71 12.96 -11.05
N ARG A 139 2.73 12.36 -11.73
CA ARG A 139 2.60 12.50 -13.20
C ARG A 139 2.34 13.94 -13.60
N GLU A 140 1.48 14.65 -12.87
CA GLU A 140 1.19 16.07 -13.13
C GLU A 140 2.44 16.94 -12.96
N MET A 141 3.22 16.71 -11.89
CA MET A 141 4.44 17.48 -11.64
C MET A 141 5.53 17.20 -12.69
N LEU A 142 5.65 15.96 -13.18
CA LEU A 142 6.53 15.60 -14.29
C LEU A 142 6.11 16.30 -15.59
N ASP A 143 4.82 16.25 -15.92
CA ASP A 143 4.28 16.88 -17.15
C ASP A 143 4.34 18.41 -17.12
N ARG A 144 4.41 19.02 -15.93
CA ARG A 144 4.66 20.46 -15.74
C ARG A 144 6.14 20.82 -15.78
N GLY A 145 7.03 19.82 -15.67
CA GLY A 145 8.47 20.06 -15.54
C GLY A 145 8.87 20.62 -14.16
N GLU A 146 8.00 20.48 -13.15
CA GLU A 146 8.28 20.92 -11.77
C GLU A 146 9.24 19.96 -11.06
N ILE A 147 9.27 18.70 -11.48
CA ILE A 147 10.23 17.68 -11.04
C ILE A 147 10.81 16.94 -12.23
N THR A 148 12.03 16.45 -12.09
CA THR A 148 12.74 15.61 -13.07
C THR A 148 13.17 14.27 -12.49
N LYS A 149 13.40 14.24 -11.19
CA LYS A 149 13.84 13.07 -10.45
C LYS A 149 12.99 12.87 -9.20
N PHE A 150 12.48 11.66 -9.01
CA PHE A 150 11.79 11.34 -7.77
C PHE A 150 12.07 9.92 -7.28
N ALA A 151 11.86 9.68 -5.99
CA ALA A 151 11.93 8.36 -5.41
C ALA A 151 10.65 8.02 -4.65
N VAL A 152 10.23 6.76 -4.77
CA VAL A 152 9.21 6.15 -3.91
C VAL A 152 9.93 5.30 -2.87
N LEU A 153 9.72 5.58 -1.60
CA LEU A 153 10.21 4.80 -0.46
C LEU A 153 9.06 3.93 0.05
N CYS A 154 9.22 2.64 0.02
CA CYS A 154 8.16 1.71 0.43
C CYS A 154 8.75 0.47 1.13
N PRO A 155 7.93 -0.32 1.83
CA PRO A 155 8.30 -1.65 2.31
C PRO A 155 8.81 -2.56 1.18
N PRO A 156 9.70 -3.52 1.48
CA PRO A 156 10.33 -4.37 0.44
C PRO A 156 9.34 -5.09 -0.46
N HIS A 157 8.22 -5.56 0.07
CA HIS A 157 7.20 -6.32 -0.66
C HIS A 157 6.35 -5.46 -1.62
N LEU A 158 6.33 -4.13 -1.45
CA LEU A 158 5.60 -3.20 -2.32
C LEU A 158 6.44 -2.67 -3.49
N VAL A 159 7.75 -2.96 -3.53
CA VAL A 159 8.65 -2.37 -4.54
C VAL A 159 8.23 -2.73 -5.96
N GLU A 160 8.02 -3.99 -6.26
CA GLU A 160 7.63 -4.45 -7.61
C GLU A 160 6.22 -3.96 -7.97
N GLN A 161 5.30 -3.94 -7.01
CA GLN A 161 3.96 -3.39 -7.23
C GLN A 161 4.02 -1.91 -7.62
N TRP A 162 4.81 -1.09 -6.93
CA TRP A 162 4.97 0.32 -7.28
C TRP A 162 5.57 0.51 -8.67
N VAL A 163 6.58 -0.31 -9.04
CA VAL A 163 7.17 -0.27 -10.40
C VAL A 163 6.11 -0.57 -11.45
N SER A 164 5.33 -1.65 -11.27
CA SER A 164 4.24 -2.02 -12.18
C SER A 164 3.15 -0.94 -12.25
N GLU A 165 2.67 -0.42 -11.11
CA GLU A 165 1.62 0.61 -11.08
C GLU A 165 2.07 1.92 -11.73
N LEU A 166 3.32 2.35 -11.53
CA LEU A 166 3.87 3.54 -12.20
C LEU A 166 3.95 3.35 -13.71
N SER A 167 4.38 2.17 -14.18
CA SER A 167 4.43 1.84 -15.61
C SER A 167 3.04 1.74 -16.20
N ASP A 168 2.18 0.88 -15.67
CA ASP A 168 0.93 0.47 -16.29
C ASP A 168 -0.15 1.54 -16.23
N ARG A 169 -0.19 2.31 -15.13
CA ARG A 169 -1.24 3.32 -14.89
C ARG A 169 -0.82 4.74 -15.21
N PHE A 170 0.46 5.06 -15.03
CA PHE A 170 0.96 6.44 -15.17
C PHE A 170 1.97 6.61 -16.29
N ASN A 171 2.31 5.54 -17.01
CA ASN A 171 3.29 5.56 -18.09
C ASN A 171 4.63 6.18 -17.63
N ILE A 172 5.10 5.75 -16.46
CA ILE A 172 6.35 6.18 -15.85
C ILE A 172 7.25 4.97 -15.67
N GLU A 173 8.37 4.94 -16.38
CA GLU A 173 9.39 3.90 -16.19
C GLU A 173 10.14 4.13 -14.87
N ALA A 174 10.06 3.18 -13.97
CA ALA A 174 10.71 3.22 -12.67
C ALA A 174 11.67 2.03 -12.50
N THR A 175 12.74 2.24 -11.75
CA THR A 175 13.74 1.20 -11.47
C THR A 175 13.71 0.82 -9.99
N ALA A 176 13.61 -0.50 -9.72
CA ALA A 176 13.62 -1.04 -8.36
C ALA A 176 15.03 -1.01 -7.75
N LEU A 177 15.19 -0.33 -6.62
CA LEU A 177 16.42 -0.29 -5.82
C LEU A 177 16.24 -1.04 -4.51
N THR A 178 16.74 -2.27 -4.48
CA THR A 178 16.72 -3.19 -3.34
C THR A 178 18.13 -3.65 -2.99
N GLY A 179 18.30 -4.36 -1.89
CA GLY A 179 19.60 -4.95 -1.55
C GLY A 179 20.17 -5.88 -2.64
N SER A 180 19.29 -6.58 -3.36
CA SER A 180 19.70 -7.49 -4.45
C SER A 180 20.01 -6.79 -5.77
N SER A 181 19.33 -5.68 -6.09
CA SER A 181 19.51 -4.97 -7.37
C SER A 181 20.61 -3.90 -7.34
N ALA A 182 20.92 -3.36 -6.17
CA ALA A 182 21.81 -2.20 -5.99
C ALA A 182 23.16 -2.34 -6.68
N GLN A 183 23.86 -3.45 -6.43
CA GLN A 183 25.20 -3.67 -7.02
C GLN A 183 25.18 -3.78 -8.55
N ARG A 184 24.11 -4.33 -9.12
CA ARG A 184 23.91 -4.41 -10.56
C ARG A 184 23.67 -3.03 -11.18
N LEU A 185 22.84 -2.20 -10.51
CA LEU A 185 22.55 -0.85 -10.97
C LEU A 185 23.76 0.08 -10.87
N GLU A 186 24.52 0.01 -9.78
CA GLU A 186 25.75 0.79 -9.60
C GLU A 186 26.77 0.54 -10.72
N ARG A 187 26.87 -0.69 -11.25
CA ARG A 187 27.76 -1.02 -12.38
C ARG A 187 27.33 -0.38 -13.69
N GLN A 188 26.08 0.05 -13.83
CA GLN A 188 25.56 0.70 -15.03
C GLN A 188 25.73 2.21 -15.01
N VAL A 189 26.10 2.78 -13.86
CA VAL A 189 26.28 4.23 -13.70
C VAL A 189 27.60 4.66 -14.34
N PRO A 190 27.60 5.61 -15.29
CA PRO A 190 28.82 6.15 -15.88
C PRO A 190 29.69 6.88 -14.84
N HIS A 191 30.98 6.93 -15.09
CA HIS A 191 31.93 7.62 -14.21
C HIS A 191 31.54 9.09 -14.03
N GLY A 192 31.45 9.57 -12.78
CA GLY A 192 31.11 10.95 -12.46
C GLY A 192 29.61 11.25 -12.37
N HIS A 193 28.73 10.26 -12.59
CA HIS A 193 27.29 10.39 -12.42
C HIS A 193 26.81 9.69 -11.15
N THR A 194 25.66 10.14 -10.64
CA THR A 194 24.94 9.45 -9.55
C THR A 194 23.98 8.42 -10.13
N LEU A 195 23.47 7.51 -9.29
CA LEU A 195 22.45 6.56 -9.70
C LEU A 195 21.20 7.28 -10.23
N SER A 196 20.79 8.38 -9.59
CA SER A 196 19.64 9.18 -10.01
C SER A 196 19.84 9.96 -11.32
N ASP A 197 21.07 10.15 -11.78
CA ASP A 197 21.32 10.74 -13.10
C ASP A 197 21.09 9.73 -14.22
N THR A 198 21.30 8.44 -13.93
CA THR A 198 21.07 7.34 -14.88
C THR A 198 19.63 6.81 -14.79
N PHE A 199 19.11 6.75 -13.59
CA PHE A 199 17.78 6.25 -13.26
C PHE A 199 17.01 7.35 -12.49
N PRO A 200 16.34 8.28 -13.18
CA PRO A 200 15.72 9.45 -12.54
C PRO A 200 14.51 9.09 -11.66
N VAL A 201 13.92 7.92 -11.87
CA VAL A 201 12.80 7.41 -11.10
C VAL A 201 13.20 6.10 -10.41
N LEU A 202 13.26 6.12 -9.09
CA LEU A 202 13.59 4.96 -8.29
C LEU A 202 12.44 4.57 -7.35
N VAL A 203 12.16 3.27 -7.28
CA VAL A 203 11.38 2.68 -6.18
C VAL A 203 12.35 1.99 -5.25
N VAL A 204 12.45 2.47 -4.02
CA VAL A 204 13.52 2.12 -3.08
C VAL A 204 12.93 1.41 -1.87
N SER A 205 13.47 0.25 -1.55
CA SER A 205 13.11 -0.45 -0.31
C SER A 205 13.62 0.33 0.90
N LEU A 206 12.74 0.61 1.86
CA LEU A 206 13.10 1.22 3.14
C LEU A 206 14.18 0.43 3.90
N ASP A 207 14.20 -0.89 3.74
CA ASP A 207 15.19 -1.75 4.38
C ASP A 207 16.60 -1.59 3.77
N TYR A 208 16.67 -1.29 2.47
CA TYR A 208 17.94 -1.03 1.81
C TYR A 208 18.64 0.20 2.37
N ILE A 209 17.90 1.27 2.64
CA ILE A 209 18.46 2.55 3.09
C ILE A 209 18.61 2.66 4.61
N LYS A 210 18.36 1.61 5.40
CA LYS A 210 18.60 1.58 6.85
C LYS A 210 20.09 1.73 7.18
N SER A 211 21.00 1.15 6.39
CA SER A 211 22.44 1.21 6.65
C SER A 211 23.01 2.60 6.37
N ASP A 212 23.93 3.07 7.22
CA ASP A 212 24.54 4.41 7.13
C ASP A 212 25.16 4.67 5.75
N LYS A 213 25.83 3.66 5.17
CA LYS A 213 26.46 3.77 3.85
C LYS A 213 25.44 4.02 2.73
N HIS A 214 24.35 3.27 2.72
CA HIS A 214 23.32 3.40 1.67
C HIS A 214 22.51 4.68 1.86
N ARG A 215 22.30 5.09 3.09
CA ARG A 215 21.60 6.33 3.44
C ARG A 215 22.35 7.57 2.95
N ASP A 216 23.65 7.65 3.18
CA ASP A 216 24.46 8.79 2.71
C ASP A 216 24.53 8.83 1.17
N TYR A 217 24.60 7.66 0.53
CA TYR A 217 24.51 7.56 -0.92
C TYR A 217 23.15 8.02 -1.45
N PHE A 218 22.06 7.65 -0.78
CA PHE A 218 20.72 8.10 -1.14
C PHE A 218 20.55 9.62 -1.03
N TYR A 219 21.10 10.24 0.00
CA TYR A 219 21.09 11.72 0.11
C TYR A 219 21.81 12.39 -1.06
N ALA A 220 22.91 11.82 -1.53
CA ALA A 220 23.68 12.36 -2.65
C ALA A 220 22.94 12.33 -3.99
N MET A 221 21.90 11.48 -4.14
CA MET A 221 21.09 11.38 -5.35
C MET A 221 20.19 12.61 -5.59
N ASN A 222 19.93 13.40 -4.57
CA ASN A 222 19.22 14.68 -4.59
C ASN A 222 17.91 14.68 -5.42
N PHE A 223 16.94 13.87 -5.00
CA PHE A 223 15.63 13.82 -5.63
C PHE A 223 14.81 15.10 -5.38
N ASP A 224 14.05 15.54 -6.39
CA ASP A 224 13.15 16.69 -6.30
C ASP A 224 11.92 16.37 -5.44
N LEU A 225 11.41 15.13 -5.54
CA LEU A 225 10.24 14.63 -4.81
C LEU A 225 10.54 13.28 -4.15
N ILE A 226 10.08 13.11 -2.94
CA ILE A 226 10.04 11.83 -2.21
C ILE A 226 8.58 11.46 -1.92
N VAL A 227 8.16 10.29 -2.37
CA VAL A 227 6.91 9.65 -1.97
C VAL A 227 7.24 8.58 -0.94
N VAL A 228 6.56 8.55 0.18
CA VAL A 228 6.77 7.55 1.24
C VAL A 228 5.47 6.78 1.42
N ASP A 229 5.50 5.50 1.11
CA ASP A 229 4.37 4.61 1.36
C ASP A 229 4.50 3.95 2.73
N GLU A 230 3.35 3.62 3.33
CA GLU A 230 3.24 3.14 4.72
C GLU A 230 4.03 4.01 5.70
N ALA A 231 3.85 5.34 5.58
CA ALA A 231 4.60 6.34 6.34
C ALA A 231 4.47 6.18 7.87
N HIS A 232 3.44 5.49 8.38
CA HIS A 232 3.27 5.17 9.79
C HIS A 232 4.41 4.28 10.35
N THR A 233 5.15 3.59 9.47
CA THR A 233 6.35 2.82 9.86
C THR A 233 7.58 3.70 10.07
N CYS A 234 7.50 4.99 9.73
CA CYS A 234 8.58 5.97 9.77
C CYS A 234 8.32 7.05 10.83
N VAL A 235 7.98 6.65 12.06
CA VAL A 235 7.64 7.57 13.16
C VAL A 235 8.72 7.60 14.24
N LYS A 236 8.80 8.69 14.99
CA LYS A 236 9.76 8.87 16.10
C LYS A 236 9.32 8.14 17.38
N ALA A 237 8.72 6.96 17.25
CA ALA A 237 8.25 6.18 18.39
C ALA A 237 8.40 4.70 18.08
N GLY A 238 8.64 3.87 19.10
CA GLY A 238 8.77 2.42 18.94
C GLY A 238 10.21 1.96 18.75
N SER A 239 10.41 0.99 17.84
CA SER A 239 11.69 0.32 17.64
C SER A 239 12.80 1.23 17.09
N ARG A 240 14.07 0.78 17.26
CA ARG A 240 15.24 1.45 16.71
C ARG A 240 15.13 1.64 15.19
N ASP A 241 14.54 0.71 14.49
CA ASP A 241 14.36 0.76 13.05
C ASP A 241 13.40 1.86 12.62
N LYS A 242 12.27 2.03 13.31
CA LYS A 242 11.32 3.13 13.06
C LYS A 242 11.99 4.48 13.26
N GLN A 243 12.84 4.59 14.29
CA GLN A 243 13.58 5.82 14.55
C GLN A 243 14.61 6.11 13.45
N LEU A 244 15.34 5.12 12.94
CA LEU A 244 16.27 5.29 11.83
C LEU A 244 15.57 5.73 10.54
N ARG A 245 14.40 5.18 10.25
CA ARG A 245 13.55 5.59 9.11
C ARG A 245 13.05 7.02 9.30
N PHE A 246 12.61 7.38 10.51
CA PHE A 246 12.21 8.75 10.82
C PHE A 246 13.36 9.74 10.63
N ASP A 247 14.55 9.46 11.16
CA ASP A 247 15.73 10.33 11.05
C ASP A 247 16.13 10.55 9.58
N LEU A 248 16.02 9.52 8.75
CA LEU A 248 16.19 9.63 7.30
C LEU A 248 15.21 10.63 6.70
N LEU A 249 13.90 10.44 6.94
CA LEU A 249 12.87 11.31 6.38
C LEU A 249 12.95 12.73 6.92
N HIS A 250 13.27 12.90 8.19
CA HIS A 250 13.44 14.21 8.81
C HIS A 250 14.60 14.98 8.16
N LYS A 251 15.72 14.31 7.89
CA LYS A 251 16.84 14.92 7.15
C LYS A 251 16.46 15.28 5.72
N LEU A 252 15.67 14.44 5.02
CA LEU A 252 15.15 14.76 3.68
C LEU A 252 14.16 15.93 3.72
N ALA A 253 13.30 15.98 4.74
CA ALA A 253 12.32 17.03 4.96
C ALA A 253 12.92 18.37 5.34
N SER A 254 14.15 18.40 5.87
CA SER A 254 14.85 19.65 6.22
C SER A 254 15.18 20.55 5.01
N ASP A 255 15.19 19.97 3.81
CA ASP A 255 15.27 20.74 2.57
C ASP A 255 13.90 21.34 2.24
N ALA A 256 13.76 22.64 2.41
CA ALA A 256 12.49 23.36 2.23
C ALA A 256 11.97 23.35 0.78
N PHE A 257 12.80 23.06 -0.20
CA PHE A 257 12.43 23.01 -1.62
C PHE A 257 12.05 21.60 -2.10
N ARG A 258 12.40 20.56 -1.33
CA ARG A 258 12.09 19.18 -1.68
C ARG A 258 10.61 18.89 -1.45
N HIS A 259 9.94 18.39 -2.47
CA HIS A 259 8.57 17.92 -2.37
C HIS A 259 8.51 16.60 -1.58
N MET A 260 7.46 16.40 -0.82
CA MET A 260 7.25 15.16 -0.04
C MET A 260 5.78 14.80 0.05
N ILE A 261 5.46 13.57 -0.29
CA ILE A 261 4.12 12.97 -0.17
C ILE A 261 4.22 11.77 0.76
N LEU A 262 3.46 11.78 1.83
CA LEU A 262 3.37 10.69 2.80
C LEU A 262 2.03 9.97 2.63
N LEU A 263 2.06 8.65 2.49
CA LEU A 263 0.88 7.80 2.33
C LEU A 263 0.76 6.87 3.53
N THR A 264 -0.42 6.76 4.10
CA THR A 264 -0.71 5.78 5.16
C THR A 264 -2.21 5.55 5.28
N ALA A 265 -2.63 4.36 5.68
CA ALA A 265 -4.02 4.10 6.05
C ALA A 265 -4.27 4.33 7.55
N THR A 266 -3.22 4.29 8.36
CA THR A 266 -3.29 4.31 9.82
C THR A 266 -2.45 5.43 10.43
N PRO A 267 -2.81 6.72 10.21
CA PRO A 267 -1.96 7.84 10.62
C PRO A 267 -1.79 7.93 12.14
N HIS A 268 -2.74 7.41 12.90
CA HIS A 268 -2.73 7.48 14.37
C HIS A 268 -2.21 6.20 15.05
N SER A 269 -2.15 5.05 14.38
CA SER A 269 -1.73 3.71 14.90
C SER A 269 -1.72 3.54 16.44
N GLY A 270 -2.67 4.17 17.15
CA GLY A 270 -2.76 4.18 18.62
C GLY A 270 -1.69 5.02 19.35
N ASN A 271 -0.78 5.67 18.64
CA ASN A 271 0.31 6.47 19.22
C ASN A 271 0.23 7.92 18.75
N GLU A 272 -0.19 8.81 19.65
CA GLU A 272 -0.29 10.24 19.38
C GLU A 272 1.06 10.87 19.02
N ASP A 273 2.13 10.45 19.67
CA ASP A 273 3.49 10.93 19.41
C ASP A 273 3.96 10.57 17.99
N GLY A 274 3.62 9.37 17.53
CA GLY A 274 3.87 8.94 16.16
C GLY A 274 3.16 9.82 15.13
N PHE A 275 1.90 10.13 15.35
CA PHE A 275 1.14 11.01 14.46
C PHE A 275 1.75 12.42 14.35
N TYR A 276 2.09 13.06 15.49
CA TYR A 276 2.72 14.37 15.45
C TYR A 276 4.12 14.34 14.84
N SER A 277 4.84 13.21 14.95
CA SER A 277 6.11 13.06 14.26
C SER A 277 5.95 13.01 12.72
N LEU A 278 4.89 12.38 12.20
CA LEU A 278 4.57 12.46 10.77
C LEU A 278 4.22 13.88 10.33
N LEU A 279 3.42 14.60 11.13
CA LEU A 279 3.07 15.98 10.83
C LEU A 279 4.30 16.89 10.80
N SER A 280 5.30 16.62 11.63
CA SER A 280 6.56 17.39 11.65
C SER A 280 7.38 17.24 10.37
N LEU A 281 7.20 16.14 9.62
CA LEU A 281 7.83 15.97 8.31
C LEU A 281 7.22 16.88 7.24
N LEU A 282 5.97 17.30 7.43
CA LEU A 282 5.33 18.29 6.55
C LEU A 282 5.80 19.71 6.86
N ASP A 283 5.75 20.07 8.15
CA ASP A 283 6.26 21.33 8.70
C ASP A 283 6.39 21.19 10.22
N GLU A 284 7.54 21.52 10.78
CA GLU A 284 7.82 21.43 12.23
C GLU A 284 6.83 22.23 13.09
N LYS A 285 6.24 23.31 12.54
CA LYS A 285 5.24 24.12 13.26
C LYS A 285 4.05 23.30 13.72
N PHE A 286 3.69 22.19 13.03
CA PHE A 286 2.55 21.36 13.38
C PHE A 286 2.73 20.57 14.68
N LEU A 287 3.97 20.45 15.19
CA LEU A 287 4.21 19.98 16.56
C LEU A 287 3.53 20.85 17.62
N GLY A 288 3.28 22.12 17.30
CA GLY A 288 2.55 23.05 18.17
C GLY A 288 1.08 22.69 18.40
N LEU A 289 0.52 21.72 17.67
CA LEU A 289 -0.84 21.21 17.90
C LEU A 289 -0.89 20.12 18.98
N LYS A 290 0.25 19.51 19.32
CA LYS A 290 0.32 18.41 20.29
C LYS A 290 -0.11 18.85 21.69
N GLY A 291 -0.97 18.05 22.33
CA GLY A 291 -1.40 18.28 23.71
C GLY A 291 -2.30 19.52 23.91
N ARG A 292 -2.83 20.11 22.82
CA ARG A 292 -3.73 21.27 22.88
C ARG A 292 -5.14 20.86 22.49
N GLU A 293 -6.14 21.44 23.14
CA GLU A 293 -7.52 21.37 22.68
C GLU A 293 -7.67 22.30 21.47
N VAL A 294 -7.67 21.73 20.27
CA VAL A 294 -7.60 22.49 19.01
C VAL A 294 -9.02 22.76 18.51
N LYS A 295 -9.44 24.01 18.49
CA LYS A 295 -10.72 24.44 17.93
C LYS A 295 -10.68 24.47 16.40
N SER A 296 -11.85 24.46 15.76
CA SER A 296 -11.99 24.50 14.29
C SER A 296 -11.47 25.79 13.66
N ASP A 297 -11.41 26.88 14.39
CA ASP A 297 -10.94 28.21 13.98
C ASP A 297 -9.46 28.46 14.28
N ASP A 298 -8.75 27.48 14.84
CA ASP A 298 -7.30 27.60 15.10
C ASP A 298 -6.53 27.75 13.77
N PRO A 299 -5.75 28.82 13.60
CA PRO A 299 -5.02 29.09 12.35
C PRO A 299 -4.06 27.97 11.95
N LEU A 300 -3.43 27.30 12.93
CA LEU A 300 -2.49 26.22 12.69
C LEU A 300 -3.20 24.96 12.19
N ARG A 301 -4.41 24.68 12.70
CA ARG A 301 -5.28 23.62 12.20
C ARG A 301 -5.75 23.90 10.78
N GLN A 302 -6.16 25.13 10.50
CA GLN A 302 -6.58 25.51 9.15
C GLN A 302 -5.42 25.42 8.14
N ASP A 303 -4.21 25.70 8.60
CA ASP A 303 -3.03 25.54 7.78
C ASP A 303 -2.69 24.06 7.57
N LEU A 304 -2.75 23.22 8.62
CA LEU A 304 -2.62 21.76 8.49
C LEU A 304 -3.62 21.18 7.49
N ALA A 305 -4.84 21.68 7.42
CA ALA A 305 -5.87 21.22 6.49
C ALA A 305 -5.48 21.39 5.00
N LYS A 306 -4.47 22.19 4.69
CA LYS A 306 -3.91 22.32 3.34
C LYS A 306 -2.89 21.23 3.01
N HIS A 307 -2.40 20.52 4.03
CA HIS A 307 -1.34 19.53 3.96
C HIS A 307 -1.77 18.12 4.35
N PHE A 308 -3.02 17.94 4.76
CA PHE A 308 -3.52 16.68 5.31
C PHE A 308 -4.88 16.32 4.70
N VAL A 309 -4.96 15.12 4.14
CA VAL A 309 -6.19 14.53 3.60
C VAL A 309 -6.44 13.22 4.34
N GLN A 310 -7.64 13.07 4.87
CA GLN A 310 -8.10 11.82 5.46
C GLN A 310 -9.58 11.63 5.14
N ARG A 311 -9.90 10.54 4.44
CA ARG A 311 -11.28 10.18 4.10
C ARG A 311 -11.52 8.72 4.42
N ARG A 312 -12.72 8.45 4.91
CA ARG A 312 -13.22 7.10 5.14
C ARG A 312 -14.11 6.69 3.97
N ARG A 313 -14.28 5.39 3.76
CA ARG A 313 -15.20 4.89 2.74
C ARG A 313 -16.61 5.49 2.89
N LYS A 314 -17.09 5.63 4.13
CA LYS A 314 -18.39 6.24 4.44
C LYS A 314 -18.50 7.68 3.94
N ASP A 315 -17.47 8.48 4.10
CA ASP A 315 -17.45 9.89 3.67
C ASP A 315 -17.58 9.98 2.15
N ILE A 316 -16.97 9.04 1.42
CA ILE A 316 -17.07 8.96 -0.05
C ILE A 316 -18.45 8.50 -0.50
N GLU A 317 -19.08 7.55 0.23
CA GLU A 317 -20.45 7.11 -0.06
C GLU A 317 -21.46 8.24 0.15
N GLU A 318 -21.33 9.02 1.21
CA GLU A 318 -22.15 10.21 1.46
C GLU A 318 -21.98 11.26 0.35
N TRP A 319 -20.78 11.44 -0.15
CA TRP A 319 -20.50 12.34 -1.27
C TRP A 319 -21.19 11.90 -2.58
N LYS A 320 -21.26 10.59 -2.86
CA LYS A 320 -21.97 10.03 -4.02
C LYS A 320 -23.47 10.30 -3.98
N VAL A 321 -24.11 10.23 -2.82
CA VAL A 321 -25.54 10.52 -2.63
C VAL A 321 -25.86 11.97 -3.01
N SER A 322 -24.90 12.89 -2.92
CA SER A 322 -25.05 14.28 -3.34
C SER A 322 -25.04 14.51 -4.87
N GLY A 323 -24.93 13.46 -5.68
CA GLY A 323 -25.07 13.51 -7.14
C GLY A 323 -23.80 13.92 -7.91
N ALA A 324 -22.65 14.01 -7.25
CA ALA A 324 -21.40 14.44 -7.87
C ALA A 324 -20.69 13.34 -8.69
N ASP A 325 -21.05 12.08 -8.51
CA ASP A 325 -20.40 10.98 -9.23
C ASP A 325 -21.38 9.88 -9.64
N ARG A 326 -21.29 9.43 -10.90
CA ARG A 326 -22.10 8.33 -11.46
C ARG A 326 -21.43 6.97 -11.33
N MET A 327 -20.27 6.89 -10.69
CA MET A 327 -19.48 5.67 -10.65
C MET A 327 -20.01 4.62 -9.66
N THR A 328 -19.72 3.37 -9.96
CA THR A 328 -20.11 2.19 -9.16
C THR A 328 -19.67 2.32 -7.70
N GLY A 329 -20.58 1.98 -6.77
CA GLY A 329 -20.31 1.97 -5.34
C GLY A 329 -19.19 0.99 -4.95
N PHE A 330 -18.67 1.14 -3.74
CA PHE A 330 -17.85 0.08 -3.15
C PHE A 330 -18.70 -1.20 -3.03
N PRO A 331 -18.10 -2.38 -3.20
CA PRO A 331 -18.84 -3.63 -3.00
C PRO A 331 -19.39 -3.71 -1.57
N THR A 332 -20.63 -4.17 -1.44
CA THR A 332 -21.26 -4.35 -0.14
C THR A 332 -20.58 -5.47 0.62
N ARG A 333 -20.02 -5.17 1.79
CA ARG A 333 -19.40 -6.16 2.66
C ARG A 333 -20.47 -6.80 3.53
N MET A 334 -20.59 -8.13 3.45
CA MET A 334 -21.33 -8.94 4.42
C MET A 334 -20.35 -9.59 5.38
N THR A 335 -20.59 -9.46 6.67
CA THR A 335 -19.75 -10.07 7.71
C THR A 335 -20.57 -11.07 8.50
N THR A 336 -20.06 -12.28 8.66
CA THR A 336 -20.70 -13.35 9.42
C THR A 336 -19.71 -13.91 10.42
N GLU A 337 -20.13 -14.08 11.66
CA GLU A 337 -19.34 -14.74 12.70
C GLU A 337 -19.73 -16.22 12.81
N LEU A 338 -18.75 -17.09 12.76
CA LEU A 338 -18.94 -18.52 12.89
C LEU A 338 -18.54 -18.97 14.30
N ASN A 339 -19.50 -19.44 15.07
CA ASN A 339 -19.31 -19.91 16.43
C ASN A 339 -19.17 -21.43 16.47
N TYR A 340 -18.16 -21.95 17.13
CA TYR A 340 -17.99 -23.38 17.41
C TYR A 340 -17.84 -23.63 18.89
N ARG A 341 -18.15 -24.84 19.32
CA ARG A 341 -17.95 -25.28 20.71
C ARG A 341 -16.79 -26.26 20.77
N LEU A 342 -15.91 -26.04 21.71
CA LEU A 342 -14.82 -26.95 21.99
C LEU A 342 -15.38 -28.31 22.45
N THR A 343 -14.65 -29.36 22.19
CA THR A 343 -14.95 -30.70 22.75
C THR A 343 -14.36 -30.79 24.14
N ALA A 344 -14.88 -31.70 24.97
CA ALA A 344 -14.37 -31.90 26.33
C ALA A 344 -12.84 -32.19 26.39
N ARG A 345 -12.29 -32.79 25.31
CA ARG A 345 -10.84 -33.00 25.18
C ARG A 345 -10.08 -31.69 24.96
N TRP A 346 -10.64 -30.80 24.14
CA TRP A 346 -10.06 -29.49 23.92
C TRP A 346 -10.12 -28.63 25.18
N ASP A 347 -11.25 -28.66 25.89
CA ASP A 347 -11.42 -27.92 27.15
C ASP A 347 -10.39 -28.37 28.19
N GLN A 348 -10.16 -29.71 28.28
CA GLN A 348 -9.14 -30.25 29.18
C GLN A 348 -7.73 -29.81 28.76
N PHE A 349 -7.38 -29.94 27.50
CA PHE A 349 -6.08 -29.51 26.98
C PHE A 349 -5.81 -28.01 27.23
N PHE A 350 -6.80 -27.15 27.03
CA PHE A 350 -6.68 -25.72 27.36
C PHE A 350 -6.46 -25.52 28.88
N ALA A 351 -7.16 -26.24 29.71
CA ALA A 351 -6.99 -26.16 31.16
C ALA A 351 -5.57 -26.58 31.58
N ASP A 352 -5.07 -27.67 30.99
CA ASP A 352 -3.73 -28.19 31.29
C ASP A 352 -2.62 -27.21 30.82
N VAL A 353 -2.78 -26.60 29.64
CA VAL A 353 -1.88 -25.54 29.16
C VAL A 353 -1.96 -24.32 30.07
N GLN A 354 -3.16 -23.96 30.53
CA GLN A 354 -3.34 -22.82 31.43
C GLN A 354 -2.65 -23.06 32.77
N GLU A 355 -2.80 -24.28 33.33
CA GLU A 355 -2.14 -24.66 34.58
C GLU A 355 -0.61 -24.63 34.44
N TYR A 356 -0.07 -25.16 33.34
CA TYR A 356 1.35 -25.07 33.03
C TYR A 356 1.83 -23.61 32.96
N CYS A 357 1.13 -22.76 32.19
CA CYS A 357 1.46 -21.36 32.07
C CYS A 357 1.41 -20.61 33.40
N GLN A 358 0.41 -20.88 34.23
CA GLN A 358 0.29 -20.26 35.54
C GLN A 358 1.46 -20.66 36.46
N LYS A 359 1.88 -21.91 36.45
CA LYS A 359 3.08 -22.37 37.19
C LYS A 359 4.33 -21.63 36.78
N VAL A 360 4.51 -21.44 35.46
CA VAL A 360 5.65 -20.71 34.90
C VAL A 360 5.63 -19.24 35.34
N ILE A 361 4.48 -18.58 35.27
CA ILE A 361 4.32 -17.18 35.70
C ILE A 361 4.58 -17.01 37.19
N ASP A 362 4.04 -17.89 38.02
CA ASP A 362 4.17 -17.81 39.48
C ASP A 362 5.61 -18.00 39.93
N ARG A 363 6.38 -18.87 39.24
CA ARG A 363 7.78 -19.12 39.52
C ARG A 363 8.69 -17.99 39.13
N ASP A 364 8.57 -17.47 37.91
CA ASP A 364 9.56 -16.60 37.28
C ASP A 364 8.98 -15.30 36.72
N GLY A 365 7.68 -15.20 36.50
CA GLY A 365 7.01 -14.08 35.83
C GLY A 365 7.08 -12.73 36.57
N LYS A 366 7.23 -12.76 37.91
CA LYS A 366 7.36 -11.51 38.71
C LYS A 366 8.69 -10.79 38.50
N LYS A 367 9.68 -11.44 37.91
CA LYS A 367 11.04 -10.95 37.72
C LYS A 367 11.39 -10.62 36.27
N ASN A 368 10.63 -11.16 35.29
CA ASN A 368 10.96 -11.03 33.89
C ASN A 368 9.70 -10.87 33.02
N GLN A 369 9.58 -9.71 32.36
CA GLN A 369 8.46 -9.40 31.46
C GLN A 369 8.43 -10.30 30.21
N LEU A 370 9.59 -10.80 29.77
CA LEU A 370 9.72 -11.71 28.63
C LEU A 370 8.97 -13.04 28.85
N ILE A 371 8.88 -13.50 30.11
CA ILE A 371 8.13 -14.72 30.46
C ILE A 371 6.64 -14.56 30.17
N TRP A 372 6.09 -13.40 30.48
CA TRP A 372 4.71 -13.08 30.16
C TRP A 372 4.42 -13.15 28.66
N TYR A 373 5.33 -12.60 27.86
CA TYR A 373 5.20 -12.64 26.41
C TYR A 373 5.32 -14.06 25.85
N SER A 374 6.27 -14.84 26.35
CA SER A 374 6.43 -16.23 25.93
C SER A 374 5.21 -17.10 26.28
N VAL A 375 4.60 -16.88 27.45
CA VAL A 375 3.37 -17.56 27.84
C VAL A 375 2.21 -17.14 26.94
N LEU A 376 2.06 -15.84 26.67
CA LEU A 376 1.02 -15.32 25.80
C LEU A 376 1.15 -15.86 24.37
N ALA A 377 2.38 -15.96 23.86
CA ALA A 377 2.68 -16.56 22.57
C ALA A 377 2.23 -18.02 22.51
N LEU A 378 2.53 -18.84 23.54
CA LEU A 378 2.04 -20.22 23.61
C LEU A 378 0.51 -20.30 23.56
N PHE A 379 -0.19 -19.45 24.31
CA PHE A 379 -1.65 -19.40 24.25
C PHE A 379 -2.19 -19.07 22.87
N ARG A 380 -1.54 -18.17 22.16
CA ARG A 380 -1.91 -17.82 20.77
C ARG A 380 -1.80 -19.03 19.85
N CYS A 381 -0.68 -19.77 19.91
CA CYS A 381 -0.50 -20.95 19.09
C CYS A 381 -1.49 -22.06 19.43
N VAL A 382 -1.72 -22.31 20.72
CA VAL A 382 -2.70 -23.30 21.18
C VAL A 382 -4.13 -22.92 20.75
N SER A 383 -4.47 -21.63 20.74
CA SER A 383 -5.78 -21.14 20.31
C SER A 383 -5.93 -21.17 18.78
N SER A 384 -4.85 -21.13 18.03
CA SER A 384 -4.85 -21.14 16.57
C SER A 384 -5.16 -22.53 16.02
N SER A 385 -4.27 -23.51 16.27
CA SER A 385 -4.45 -24.88 15.78
C SER A 385 -3.65 -25.91 16.58
N PRO A 386 -4.01 -27.20 16.49
CA PRO A 386 -3.19 -28.27 17.06
C PRO A 386 -1.76 -28.30 16.49
N ALA A 387 -1.60 -27.97 15.22
CA ALA A 387 -0.30 -27.97 14.56
C ALA A 387 0.61 -26.84 15.10
N ALA A 388 0.08 -25.65 15.28
CA ALA A 388 0.79 -24.54 15.89
C ALA A 388 1.15 -24.84 17.36
N ALA A 389 0.23 -25.43 18.12
CA ALA A 389 0.50 -25.89 19.47
C ALA A 389 1.66 -26.89 19.51
N VAL A 390 1.66 -27.90 18.63
CA VAL A 390 2.72 -28.93 18.53
C VAL A 390 4.06 -28.27 18.19
N GLN A 391 4.08 -27.32 17.26
CA GLN A 391 5.31 -26.60 16.86
C GLN A 391 5.86 -25.78 18.03
N ALA A 392 5.02 -24.99 18.70
CA ALA A 392 5.40 -24.16 19.84
C ALA A 392 5.95 -25.00 21.02
N LEU A 393 5.30 -26.12 21.34
CA LEU A 393 5.77 -27.02 22.37
C LEU A 393 7.07 -27.75 22.00
N ASN A 394 7.24 -28.14 20.71
CA ASN A 394 8.48 -28.75 20.24
C ASN A 394 9.66 -27.77 20.28
N ASN A 395 9.45 -26.50 19.89
CA ASN A 395 10.50 -25.49 19.94
C ASN A 395 11.00 -25.28 21.38
N ARG A 396 10.09 -25.27 22.37
CA ARG A 396 10.45 -25.17 23.77
C ARG A 396 11.23 -26.37 24.28
N LEU A 397 10.94 -27.57 23.80
CA LEU A 397 11.70 -28.78 24.15
C LEU A 397 13.10 -28.78 23.51
N LYS A 398 13.25 -28.26 22.28
CA LYS A 398 14.54 -28.21 21.57
C LYS A 398 15.51 -27.20 22.15
N ASN A 399 15.03 -26.05 22.60
CA ASN A 399 15.88 -24.98 23.15
C ASN A 399 16.46 -25.32 24.54
N GLN A 400 16.17 -26.51 25.08
CA GLN A 400 16.87 -27.04 26.26
C GLN A 400 18.35 -27.38 26.00
N GLU A 401 18.81 -27.41 24.74
CA GLU A 401 20.14 -27.91 24.34
C GLU A 401 21.17 -26.87 23.92
N GLY A 402 20.89 -25.55 23.85
CA GLY A 402 21.94 -24.60 23.48
C GLY A 402 21.57 -23.16 23.16
N ASP A 403 22.38 -22.25 23.63
CA ASP A 403 22.62 -20.82 23.34
C ASP A 403 21.47 -19.81 23.35
N SER A 404 21.47 -19.00 24.41
CA SER A 404 20.40 -18.08 24.83
C SER A 404 20.63 -16.57 24.55
N VAL A 405 21.55 -16.16 23.69
CA VAL A 405 21.97 -14.73 23.63
C VAL A 405 21.37 -13.93 22.46
N GLU A 406 20.93 -14.58 21.40
CA GLU A 406 20.31 -13.88 20.24
C GLU A 406 18.78 -13.74 20.35
N GLU A 407 18.13 -14.41 21.30
CA GLU A 407 16.67 -14.47 21.43
C GLU A 407 16.03 -13.26 22.14
N GLU A 408 16.75 -12.55 23.01
CA GLU A 408 16.19 -11.37 23.72
C GLU A 408 15.90 -10.21 22.77
N ASP A 409 16.77 -9.96 21.79
CA ASP A 409 16.59 -8.91 20.78
C ASP A 409 15.45 -9.27 19.80
N PHE A 410 15.22 -10.56 19.55
CA PHE A 410 14.16 -11.04 18.65
C PHE A 410 12.76 -10.88 19.26
N ILE A 411 12.60 -11.18 20.56
CA ILE A 411 11.33 -11.05 21.30
C ILE A 411 10.88 -9.60 21.39
N ILE A 412 11.82 -8.67 21.61
CA ILE A 412 11.53 -7.24 21.74
C ILE A 412 11.14 -6.66 20.37
N ASN A 413 11.82 -7.07 19.31
CA ASN A 413 11.54 -6.61 17.95
C ASN A 413 10.18 -7.10 17.43
N ASP A 414 9.75 -8.33 17.77
CA ASP A 414 8.46 -8.90 17.33
C ASP A 414 7.25 -8.22 18.03
N LEU A 415 7.46 -7.64 19.20
CA LEU A 415 6.42 -6.91 19.95
C LEU A 415 6.20 -5.49 19.44
N ASP A 416 7.26 -4.85 18.95
CA ASP A 416 7.19 -3.51 18.37
C ASP A 416 6.76 -3.55 16.89
N ASN A 417 6.89 -4.70 16.21
CA ASN A 417 6.59 -4.91 14.79
C ASN A 417 5.25 -5.61 14.55
N VAL A 418 4.30 -5.55 15.46
CA VAL A 418 2.94 -6.12 15.28
C VAL A 418 2.22 -5.56 14.04
N ASP A 419 2.65 -4.38 13.55
CA ASP A 419 2.13 -3.73 12.35
C ASP A 419 2.96 -3.98 11.07
N GLU A 420 4.19 -4.48 11.20
CA GLU A 420 5.00 -4.85 10.04
C GLU A 420 4.86 -6.37 9.86
N GLY A 421 4.24 -6.80 8.78
CA GLY A 421 4.11 -8.21 8.37
C GLY A 421 5.45 -8.93 8.21
N THR A 422 6.30 -8.88 9.23
CA THR A 422 7.43 -9.77 9.37
C THR A 422 6.87 -11.11 9.77
N ASP A 423 6.88 -12.03 8.81
CA ASP A 423 6.56 -13.45 8.95
C ASP A 423 7.53 -14.18 9.89
N SER A 424 7.77 -13.67 11.08
CA SER A 424 8.42 -14.43 12.12
C SER A 424 7.41 -15.38 12.75
N ASP A 425 7.07 -16.42 12.00
CA ASP A 425 6.29 -17.56 12.46
C ASP A 425 7.04 -18.39 13.51
N VAL A 426 8.20 -17.92 13.93
CA VAL A 426 9.06 -18.57 14.93
C VAL A 426 8.79 -17.93 16.28
N GLU A 427 8.13 -18.68 17.14
CA GLU A 427 7.93 -18.27 18.52
C GLU A 427 9.23 -18.21 19.31
N PRO A 428 9.45 -17.13 20.06
CA PRO A 428 10.52 -17.08 21.03
C PRO A 428 10.25 -18.12 22.13
N ALA A 429 11.10 -19.09 22.25
CA ALA A 429 11.01 -20.14 23.27
C ALA A 429 12.00 -19.85 24.41
N LEU A 430 11.52 -19.26 25.51
CA LEU A 430 12.29 -19.21 26.75
C LEU A 430 12.35 -20.58 27.38
N TRP A 431 13.51 -20.92 27.93
CA TRP A 431 13.77 -22.21 28.52
C TRP A 431 13.11 -22.39 29.91
N PHE A 432 12.45 -23.57 30.15
CA PHE A 432 11.87 -23.97 31.43
C PHE A 432 12.15 -25.46 31.70
N ASP A 433 12.52 -25.77 32.93
CA ASP A 433 13.02 -27.09 33.37
C ASP A 433 11.94 -28.18 33.58
N GLU A 434 10.85 -28.18 32.80
CA GLU A 434 9.69 -29.08 32.97
C GLU A 434 9.43 -29.94 31.73
N SER A 435 10.45 -30.65 31.25
CA SER A 435 10.38 -31.51 30.06
C SER A 435 9.29 -32.59 30.09
N ALA A 436 8.93 -33.10 31.26
CA ALA A 436 7.90 -34.12 31.40
C ALA A 436 6.49 -33.57 31.15
N GLU A 437 6.14 -32.39 31.69
CA GLU A 437 4.83 -31.74 31.46
C GLU A 437 4.70 -31.34 30.01
N LEU A 438 5.72 -30.71 29.41
CA LEU A 438 5.73 -30.34 28.00
C LEU A 438 5.54 -31.53 27.06
N ASN A 439 6.18 -32.68 27.35
CA ASN A 439 6.00 -33.90 26.57
C ASN A 439 4.57 -34.44 26.66
N THR A 440 3.92 -34.31 27.82
CA THR A 440 2.51 -34.71 27.99
C THR A 440 1.60 -33.82 27.16
N LEU A 441 1.75 -32.48 27.27
CA LEU A 441 0.99 -31.51 26.47
C LEU A 441 1.21 -31.71 24.97
N LEU A 442 2.44 -31.99 24.55
CA LEU A 442 2.78 -32.29 23.17
C LEU A 442 2.06 -33.55 22.65
N ALA A 443 2.03 -34.60 23.44
CA ALA A 443 1.33 -35.83 23.08
C ALA A 443 -0.18 -35.59 22.95
N GLU A 444 -0.77 -34.83 23.85
CA GLU A 444 -2.19 -34.45 23.79
C GLU A 444 -2.50 -33.60 22.58
N ALA A 445 -1.72 -32.54 22.32
CA ALA A 445 -1.89 -31.67 21.15
C ALA A 445 -1.93 -32.47 19.83
N ARG A 446 -1.05 -33.47 19.69
CA ARG A 446 -1.03 -34.37 18.52
C ARG A 446 -2.32 -35.15 18.33
N THR A 447 -3.00 -35.52 19.42
CA THR A 447 -4.27 -36.29 19.36
C THR A 447 -5.46 -35.44 18.96
N LEU A 448 -5.37 -34.10 19.08
CA LEU A 448 -6.42 -33.15 18.75
C LEU A 448 -6.47 -32.81 17.26
N ALA A 449 -5.46 -33.18 16.51
CA ALA A 449 -5.38 -32.86 15.07
C ALA A 449 -6.42 -33.65 14.23
N GLY A 450 -6.83 -33.03 13.14
CA GLY A 450 -7.72 -33.60 12.11
C GLY A 450 -9.19 -33.24 12.29
N SER A 451 -9.96 -33.27 11.17
CA SER A 451 -11.36 -32.83 11.10
C SER A 451 -12.32 -33.58 12.03
N LYS A 452 -11.94 -34.78 12.50
CA LYS A 452 -12.76 -35.54 13.45
C LYS A 452 -12.65 -35.01 14.88
N ASN A 453 -11.49 -34.51 15.27
CA ASN A 453 -11.16 -34.10 16.62
C ASN A 453 -11.18 -32.57 16.81
N ASP A 454 -10.93 -31.82 15.75
CA ASP A 454 -10.90 -30.38 15.75
C ASP A 454 -12.24 -29.80 15.24
N PRO A 455 -13.06 -29.18 16.12
CA PRO A 455 -14.33 -28.59 15.74
C PRO A 455 -14.17 -27.33 14.88
N LYS A 456 -13.06 -26.57 15.03
CA LYS A 456 -12.77 -25.36 14.28
C LYS A 456 -12.54 -25.68 12.81
N ILE A 457 -11.69 -26.66 12.50
CA ILE A 457 -11.42 -27.06 11.11
C ILE A 457 -12.65 -27.70 10.44
N ARG A 458 -13.46 -28.44 11.22
CA ARG A 458 -14.71 -29.04 10.71
C ARG A 458 -15.71 -27.96 10.30
N LEU A 459 -15.86 -26.92 11.11
CA LEU A 459 -16.74 -25.79 10.80
C LEU A 459 -16.24 -25.03 9.58
N LEU A 460 -14.93 -24.77 9.53
CA LEU A 460 -14.29 -24.12 8.37
C LEU A 460 -14.57 -24.91 7.09
N ALA A 461 -14.31 -26.21 7.07
CA ALA A 461 -14.50 -27.06 5.89
C ALA A 461 -15.96 -27.04 5.40
N LYS A 462 -16.91 -27.04 6.32
CA LYS A 462 -18.34 -26.90 5.98
C LYS A 462 -18.61 -25.54 5.35
N HIS A 463 -18.15 -24.46 5.95
CA HIS A 463 -18.39 -23.10 5.46
C HIS A 463 -17.71 -22.82 4.11
N VAL A 464 -16.51 -23.34 3.88
CA VAL A 464 -15.83 -23.27 2.58
C VAL A 464 -16.64 -23.94 1.48
N LYS A 465 -17.24 -25.11 1.76
CA LYS A 465 -18.15 -25.80 0.81
C LYS A 465 -19.38 -24.96 0.50
N GLU A 466 -19.98 -24.31 1.49
CA GLU A 466 -21.12 -23.40 1.33
C GLU A 466 -20.73 -22.21 0.45
N LEU A 467 -19.61 -21.53 0.71
CA LEU A 467 -19.11 -20.42 -0.09
C LEU A 467 -18.86 -20.83 -1.55
N LEU A 468 -18.21 -21.97 -1.79
CA LEU A 468 -17.95 -22.48 -3.14
C LEU A 468 -19.26 -22.83 -3.89
N ALA A 469 -20.27 -23.35 -3.17
CA ALA A 469 -21.59 -23.64 -3.74
C ALA A 469 -22.36 -22.36 -4.12
N GLU A 470 -22.15 -21.27 -3.39
CA GLU A 470 -22.72 -19.94 -3.67
C GLU A 470 -21.92 -19.17 -4.75
N GLY A 471 -20.83 -19.74 -5.27
CA GLY A 471 -20.01 -19.14 -6.32
C GLY A 471 -18.90 -18.21 -5.80
N PHE A 472 -18.60 -18.22 -4.50
CA PHE A 472 -17.49 -17.47 -3.94
C PHE A 472 -16.19 -18.26 -3.97
N ASN A 473 -15.09 -17.57 -4.18
CA ASN A 473 -13.74 -18.10 -4.08
C ASN A 473 -13.08 -17.52 -2.81
N PRO A 474 -12.94 -18.31 -1.72
CA PRO A 474 -12.45 -17.80 -0.46
C PRO A 474 -10.94 -17.79 -0.35
N VAL A 475 -10.40 -16.74 0.32
CA VAL A 475 -9.07 -16.71 0.93
C VAL A 475 -9.22 -16.94 2.44
N ILE A 476 -8.41 -17.84 2.99
CA ILE A 476 -8.41 -18.18 4.40
C ILE A 476 -7.10 -17.66 5.00
N PHE A 477 -7.18 -16.63 5.83
CA PHE A 477 -6.03 -16.10 6.52
C PHE A 477 -5.80 -16.81 7.84
N CYS A 478 -4.58 -17.30 8.02
CA CYS A 478 -4.05 -17.94 9.21
C CYS A 478 -2.87 -17.14 9.77
N ARG A 479 -2.73 -17.08 11.08
CA ARG A 479 -1.63 -16.35 11.72
C ARG A 479 -0.28 -17.06 11.57
N PHE A 480 -0.26 -18.39 11.71
CA PHE A 480 0.96 -19.18 11.77
C PHE A 480 1.10 -20.07 10.54
N VAL A 481 2.34 -20.26 10.04
CA VAL A 481 2.65 -21.15 8.91
C VAL A 481 2.16 -22.57 9.20
N ALA A 482 2.42 -23.07 10.42
CA ALA A 482 1.95 -24.39 10.83
C ALA A 482 0.42 -24.52 10.80
N THR A 483 -0.31 -23.45 11.13
CA THR A 483 -1.77 -23.40 11.01
C THR A 483 -2.20 -23.37 9.55
N ALA A 484 -1.56 -22.55 8.72
CA ALA A 484 -1.88 -22.48 7.30
C ALA A 484 -1.68 -23.83 6.61
N GLN A 485 -0.56 -24.52 6.88
CA GLN A 485 -0.30 -25.85 6.34
C GLN A 485 -1.33 -26.88 6.85
N TYR A 486 -1.67 -26.84 8.13
CA TYR A 486 -2.68 -27.72 8.73
C TYR A 486 -4.07 -27.53 8.11
N VAL A 487 -4.48 -26.26 7.91
CA VAL A 487 -5.75 -25.91 7.27
C VAL A 487 -5.76 -26.35 5.81
N TYR A 488 -4.66 -26.12 5.09
CA TYR A 488 -4.51 -26.56 3.70
C TYR A 488 -4.65 -28.07 3.56
N ASP A 489 -3.93 -28.85 4.38
CA ASP A 489 -3.97 -30.31 4.30
C ASP A 489 -5.36 -30.86 4.65
N ALA A 490 -6.02 -30.30 5.66
CA ALA A 490 -7.36 -30.67 6.05
C ALA A 490 -8.41 -30.34 4.96
N LEU A 491 -8.35 -29.16 4.36
CA LEU A 491 -9.25 -28.76 3.28
C LEU A 491 -9.02 -29.57 2.02
N LYS A 492 -7.77 -29.87 1.68
CA LYS A 492 -7.42 -30.71 0.53
C LYS A 492 -8.03 -32.11 0.65
N GLU A 493 -8.05 -32.69 1.86
CA GLU A 493 -8.68 -33.98 2.10
C GLU A 493 -10.23 -33.91 2.05
N GLU A 494 -10.81 -32.86 2.66
CA GLU A 494 -12.25 -32.65 2.73
C GLU A 494 -12.89 -32.28 1.38
N LEU A 495 -12.16 -31.54 0.52
CA LEU A 495 -12.62 -31.10 -0.80
C LEU A 495 -12.23 -32.06 -1.93
N LYS A 496 -11.52 -33.15 -1.62
CA LYS A 496 -11.07 -34.14 -2.61
C LYS A 496 -12.20 -34.78 -3.43
N LYS A 497 -13.45 -34.71 -2.93
CA LYS A 497 -14.65 -35.23 -3.59
C LYS A 497 -15.41 -34.18 -4.40
N GLU A 498 -15.03 -32.93 -4.29
CA GLU A 498 -15.62 -31.84 -5.05
C GLU A 498 -14.88 -31.74 -6.40
N ASP A 499 -15.62 -31.90 -7.49
CA ASP A 499 -15.06 -31.81 -8.83
C ASP A 499 -14.58 -30.37 -9.13
N ASP A 500 -13.34 -30.26 -9.62
CA ASP A 500 -12.74 -29.04 -10.17
C ASP A 500 -12.45 -27.89 -9.17
N VAL A 501 -12.16 -28.19 -7.90
CA VAL A 501 -11.71 -27.21 -6.93
C VAL A 501 -10.18 -27.21 -6.79
N ALA A 502 -9.52 -26.10 -7.11
CA ALA A 502 -8.10 -25.90 -6.85
C ALA A 502 -7.88 -25.31 -5.45
N ILE A 503 -6.91 -25.86 -4.73
CA ILE A 503 -6.52 -25.35 -3.41
C ILE A 503 -5.03 -25.05 -3.42
N GLY A 504 -4.66 -23.85 -2.97
CA GLY A 504 -3.27 -23.42 -2.79
C GLY A 504 -2.97 -23.02 -1.35
N CYS A 505 -1.68 -23.08 -1.00
CA CYS A 505 -1.16 -22.55 0.25
C CYS A 505 0.00 -21.60 -0.04
N VAL A 506 -0.06 -20.38 0.50
CA VAL A 506 0.98 -19.36 0.36
C VAL A 506 1.33 -18.82 1.73
N THR A 507 2.59 -18.94 2.10
CA THR A 507 3.11 -18.54 3.42
C THR A 507 4.32 -17.65 3.27
N GLY A 508 4.74 -17.00 4.35
CA GLY A 508 5.92 -16.15 4.40
C GLY A 508 7.24 -16.82 4.08
N GLU A 509 7.32 -18.15 4.17
CA GLU A 509 8.51 -18.91 3.79
C GLU A 509 8.82 -18.88 2.30
N LEU A 510 7.83 -18.53 1.46
CA LEU A 510 8.01 -18.42 0.02
C LEU A 510 8.58 -17.04 -0.35
N VAL A 511 9.46 -17.01 -1.34
CA VAL A 511 9.94 -15.74 -1.90
C VAL A 511 8.81 -14.99 -2.64
N PRO A 512 8.82 -13.65 -2.68
CA PRO A 512 7.72 -12.86 -3.26
C PRO A 512 7.26 -13.30 -4.65
N GLY A 513 8.21 -13.58 -5.56
CA GLY A 513 7.87 -14.03 -6.92
C GLY A 513 7.13 -15.38 -6.96
N GLU A 514 7.48 -16.32 -6.09
CA GLU A 514 6.77 -17.62 -6.00
C GLU A 514 5.38 -17.47 -5.39
N ARG A 515 5.18 -16.49 -4.48
CA ARG A 515 3.86 -16.20 -3.90
C ARG A 515 2.90 -15.75 -5.01
N GLU A 516 3.35 -14.81 -5.83
CA GLU A 516 2.55 -14.28 -6.93
C GLU A 516 2.25 -15.33 -7.99
N GLU A 517 3.24 -16.12 -8.40
CA GLU A 517 3.07 -17.23 -9.35
C GLU A 517 2.02 -18.23 -8.86
N ARG A 518 2.08 -18.67 -7.60
CA ARG A 518 1.08 -19.59 -7.02
C ARG A 518 -0.33 -19.01 -6.96
N VAL A 519 -0.45 -17.72 -6.67
CA VAL A 519 -1.76 -17.04 -6.67
C VAL A 519 -2.32 -16.96 -8.09
N ASN A 520 -1.49 -16.63 -9.09
CA ASN A 520 -1.89 -16.56 -10.49
C ASN A 520 -2.27 -17.93 -11.06
N ASP A 521 -1.53 -18.99 -10.74
CA ASP A 521 -1.85 -20.36 -11.14
C ASP A 521 -3.22 -20.80 -10.63
N LEU A 522 -3.59 -20.41 -9.42
CA LEU A 522 -4.94 -20.64 -8.90
C LEU A 522 -5.99 -19.86 -9.67
N GLY A 523 -5.64 -18.69 -10.19
CA GLY A 523 -6.52 -17.83 -10.98
C GLY A 523 -7.06 -18.48 -12.25
N GLU A 524 -6.34 -19.46 -12.82
CA GLU A 524 -6.77 -20.21 -14.02
C GLU A 524 -7.95 -21.15 -13.76
N LYS A 525 -8.27 -21.44 -12.50
CA LYS A 525 -9.35 -22.35 -12.12
C LYS A 525 -10.61 -21.58 -11.73
N GLU A 526 -11.78 -22.10 -12.13
CA GLU A 526 -13.06 -21.46 -11.83
C GLU A 526 -13.37 -21.47 -10.34
N LYS A 527 -13.21 -22.64 -9.68
CA LYS A 527 -13.37 -22.79 -8.23
C LYS A 527 -12.01 -22.92 -7.57
N ARG A 528 -11.73 -22.01 -6.66
CA ARG A 528 -10.42 -21.94 -6.00
C ARG A 528 -10.53 -21.53 -4.54
N VAL A 529 -9.63 -22.06 -3.75
CA VAL A 529 -9.47 -21.74 -2.33
C VAL A 529 -8.00 -21.45 -2.09
N LEU A 530 -7.70 -20.33 -1.45
CA LEU A 530 -6.36 -19.97 -1.04
C LEU A 530 -6.27 -20.00 0.48
N VAL A 531 -5.29 -20.69 1.01
CA VAL A 531 -4.91 -20.61 2.42
C VAL A 531 -3.62 -19.80 2.49
N ALA A 532 -3.60 -18.77 3.31
CA ALA A 532 -2.47 -17.85 3.36
C ALA A 532 -2.15 -17.42 4.80
N THR A 533 -0.90 -17.05 5.04
CA THR A 533 -0.53 -16.25 6.20
C THR A 533 -0.67 -14.76 5.88
N ASP A 534 -0.44 -13.90 6.87
CA ASP A 534 -0.56 -12.45 6.74
C ASP A 534 0.39 -11.85 5.68
N CYS A 535 1.35 -12.63 5.17
CA CYS A 535 2.25 -12.25 4.08
C CYS A 535 1.55 -11.86 2.76
N LEU A 536 0.28 -12.21 2.60
CA LEU A 536 -0.56 -11.80 1.46
C LEU A 536 -1.53 -10.67 1.80
N SER A 537 -1.52 -10.14 3.01
CA SER A 537 -2.34 -8.98 3.38
C SER A 537 -1.91 -7.73 2.62
N GLU A 538 -0.66 -7.69 2.17
CA GLU A 538 -0.05 -6.59 1.46
C GLU A 538 0.71 -7.08 0.22
N GLY A 539 0.70 -6.28 -0.85
CA GLY A 539 1.58 -6.46 -2.01
C GLY A 539 1.06 -7.35 -3.14
N ILE A 540 -0.02 -8.13 -2.98
CA ILE A 540 -0.63 -8.94 -4.05
C ILE A 540 -2.11 -8.60 -4.19
N ASN A 541 -2.56 -8.28 -5.41
CA ASN A 541 -3.97 -8.00 -5.67
C ASN A 541 -4.80 -9.29 -5.73
N LEU A 542 -5.40 -9.65 -4.61
CA LEU A 542 -6.28 -10.81 -4.50
C LEU A 542 -7.72 -10.54 -4.97
N GLN A 543 -8.12 -9.27 -5.12
CA GLN A 543 -9.52 -8.87 -5.34
C GLN A 543 -10.09 -9.33 -6.68
N ASP A 544 -9.25 -9.50 -7.68
CA ASP A 544 -9.66 -9.94 -9.01
C ASP A 544 -9.89 -11.46 -9.07
N LEU A 545 -9.28 -12.20 -8.16
CA LEU A 545 -9.29 -13.65 -8.14
C LEU A 545 -10.19 -14.24 -7.04
N PHE A 546 -10.33 -13.54 -5.91
CA PHE A 546 -11.04 -14.05 -4.74
C PHE A 546 -12.12 -13.09 -4.27
N THR A 547 -13.27 -13.64 -3.87
CA THR A 547 -14.48 -12.87 -3.59
C THR A 547 -14.96 -12.99 -2.14
N ALA A 548 -14.34 -13.83 -1.34
CA ALA A 548 -14.62 -13.99 0.09
C ALA A 548 -13.33 -14.09 0.90
N VAL A 549 -13.38 -13.61 2.14
CA VAL A 549 -12.25 -13.69 3.09
C VAL A 549 -12.74 -14.39 4.36
N VAL A 550 -11.97 -15.37 4.83
CA VAL A 550 -12.22 -16.07 6.08
C VAL A 550 -11.01 -15.88 6.99
N HIS A 551 -11.19 -15.23 8.12
CA HIS A 551 -10.17 -15.16 9.16
C HIS A 551 -10.28 -16.42 10.04
N TYR A 552 -9.32 -17.33 9.90
CA TYR A 552 -9.25 -18.53 10.72
C TYR A 552 -8.82 -18.18 12.14
N ASP A 553 -7.89 -17.26 12.27
CA ASP A 553 -7.45 -16.68 13.53
C ASP A 553 -7.95 -15.22 13.62
N LEU A 554 -8.35 -14.80 14.83
CA LEU A 554 -8.74 -13.40 15.05
C LEU A 554 -7.51 -12.51 15.00
N ALA A 555 -7.56 -11.47 14.17
CA ALA A 555 -6.55 -10.42 14.20
C ALA A 555 -6.59 -9.67 15.54
N TRP A 556 -5.41 -9.34 16.08
CA TRP A 556 -5.30 -8.61 17.37
C TRP A 556 -5.53 -7.09 17.20
N SER A 557 -5.45 -6.59 15.97
CA SER A 557 -5.87 -5.24 15.61
C SER A 557 -7.09 -5.34 14.72
N PRO A 558 -8.22 -4.78 15.14
CA PRO A 558 -9.42 -4.78 14.31
C PRO A 558 -9.30 -3.83 13.11
#